data_60404dbf5d04ca742489749ae2e75aa7
#
_entry.id   60404dbf5d04ca742489749ae2e75aa7
#
_cell.length_a   1.000
_cell.length_b   1.000
_cell.length_c   1.000
_cell.angle_alpha   90.00
_cell.angle_beta   90.00
_cell.angle_gamma   90.00
#
_symmetry.space_group_name_H-M   'P 1'
#
loop_
_entity.id
_entity.type
_entity.pdbx_description
1 polymer ?
#
loop_
_entity_poly.entity_id
_entity_poly.type
_entity_poly.pdbx_seq_one_letter_code
_entity_poly.pdbx_strand_id
1 'polypeptide(L)' 'MRAAVVTKHGSPDRFELQELPTPTPGPGEVCIRVSKAGINFADILSRMGLYPGAPNPPFTPGMEVSGTIHELGPD' A
#
# COMPACT_ATOMS: atom_id res chain seq x y z
N MET A 1 9.82 -1.23 7.76
CA MET A 1 9.11 -2.32 7.03
C MET A 1 9.48 -2.30 5.56
N ARG A 2 9.45 -3.45 4.92
CA ARG A 2 9.63 -3.50 3.47
C ARG A 2 8.29 -3.27 2.78
N ALA A 3 8.30 -2.50 1.71
CA ALA A 3 7.11 -2.21 0.94
C ALA A 3 7.41 -2.25 -0.55
N ALA A 4 6.42 -2.67 -1.33
CA ALA A 4 6.47 -2.58 -2.79
C ALA A 4 5.96 -1.21 -3.19
N VAL A 5 6.83 -0.40 -3.77
CA VAL A 5 6.53 1.00 -4.08
C VAL A 5 6.48 1.19 -5.59
N VAL A 6 5.41 1.81 -6.08
CA VAL A 6 5.33 2.24 -7.48
C VAL A 6 6.10 3.54 -7.61
N THR A 7 7.24 3.49 -8.30
CA THR A 7 8.12 4.65 -8.44
C THR A 7 7.69 5.55 -9.59
N LYS A 8 7.04 5.00 -10.59
CA LYS A 8 6.43 5.69 -11.72
C LYS A 8 5.21 4.91 -12.18
N HIS A 9 4.25 5.57 -12.79
CA HIS A 9 3.17 4.85 -13.47
C HIS A 9 3.73 4.03 -14.64
N GLY A 10 3.12 2.89 -14.91
CA GLY A 10 3.47 2.06 -16.06
C GLY A 10 3.50 0.57 -15.75
N SER A 11 4.47 -0.13 -16.32
CA SER A 11 4.60 -1.57 -16.30
C SER A 11 5.04 -2.13 -14.94
N PRO A 12 4.94 -3.46 -14.72
CA PRO A 12 5.30 -4.06 -13.42
C PRO A 12 6.73 -3.80 -12.95
N ASP A 13 7.65 -3.52 -13.85
CA ASP A 13 9.03 -3.20 -13.50
C ASP A 13 9.19 -1.83 -12.82
N ARG A 14 8.11 -1.06 -12.72
CA ARG A 14 8.08 0.20 -11.96
C ARG A 14 7.94 -0.02 -10.47
N PHE A 15 7.67 -1.24 -10.03
CA PHE A 15 7.71 -1.58 -8.61
C PHE A 15 9.14 -1.68 -8.11
N GLU A 16 9.36 -1.18 -6.90
CA GLU A 16 10.65 -1.26 -6.23
C GLU A 16 10.42 -1.62 -4.76
N LEU A 17 11.16 -2.60 -4.25
CA LEU A 17 11.11 -2.92 -2.83
C LEU A 17 11.94 -1.89 -2.08
N GLN A 18 11.30 -1.23 -1.11
CA GLN A 18 11.94 -0.19 -0.32
C GLN A 18 11.73 -0.45 1.17
N GLU A 19 12.68 -0.01 1.97
CA GLU A 19 12.54 0.01 3.42
C GLU A 19 11.90 1.33 3.81
N LEU A 20 10.71 1.25 4.43
CA LEU A 20 9.95 2.42 4.84
C LEU A 20 9.71 2.39 6.34
N PRO A 21 9.51 3.56 6.98
CA PRO A 21 9.10 3.57 8.39
C PRO A 21 7.78 2.83 8.58
N THR A 22 7.65 2.15 9.71
CA THR A 22 6.36 1.55 10.08
C THR A 22 5.36 2.68 10.33
N PRO A 23 4.19 2.65 9.69
CA PRO A 23 3.23 3.75 9.84
C PRO A 23 2.63 3.78 11.25
N THR A 24 2.28 4.98 11.69
CA THR A 24 1.58 5.20 12.96
C THR A 24 0.11 5.43 12.65
N PRO A 25 -0.82 4.64 13.24
CA PRO A 25 -2.24 4.82 12.97
C PRO A 25 -2.77 6.10 13.59
N GLY A 26 -3.60 6.81 12.83
CA GLY A 26 -4.31 7.99 13.30
C GLY A 26 -5.62 7.63 13.98
N PRO A 27 -6.43 8.64 14.35
CA PRO A 27 -7.75 8.39 14.96
C PRO A 27 -8.64 7.57 14.03
N GLY A 28 -9.28 6.55 14.59
CA GLY A 28 -10.15 5.67 13.81
C GLY A 28 -9.42 4.68 12.91
N GLU A 29 -8.10 4.60 13.03
CA GLU A 29 -7.27 3.72 12.21
C GLU A 29 -6.62 2.64 13.04
N VAL A 30 -6.19 1.58 12.38
CA VAL A 30 -5.38 0.52 13.00
C VAL A 30 -4.17 0.24 12.12
N CYS A 31 -3.10 -0.19 12.74
CA CYS A 31 -1.93 -0.70 12.02
C CYS A 31 -1.98 -2.22 12.03
N ILE A 32 -1.91 -2.83 10.86
CA ILE A 32 -1.99 -4.29 10.70
C ILE A 32 -0.60 -4.84 10.40
N ARG A 33 -0.19 -5.86 11.15
CA ARG A 33 0.95 -6.67 10.77
C ARG A 33 0.48 -7.61 9.68
N VAL A 34 0.84 -7.30 8.44
CA VAL A 34 0.33 -8.00 7.27
C VAL A 34 0.90 -9.41 7.17
N SER A 35 0.03 -10.38 7.04
CA SER A 35 0.39 -11.77 6.73
C SER A 35 0.37 -12.00 5.23
N LYS A 36 -0.69 -11.54 4.56
CA LYS A 36 -0.86 -11.67 3.11
C LYS A 36 -1.57 -10.44 2.56
N ALA A 37 -1.28 -10.13 1.30
CA ALA A 37 -1.95 -9.08 0.57
C ALA A 37 -2.50 -9.64 -0.73
N GLY A 38 -3.76 -9.33 -1.05
CA GLY A 38 -4.36 -9.68 -2.31
C GLY A 38 -4.11 -8.62 -3.36
N ILE A 39 -4.06 -9.03 -4.62
CA ILE A 39 -3.91 -8.12 -5.75
C ILE A 39 -5.25 -8.04 -6.47
N ASN A 40 -5.73 -6.82 -6.68
CA ASN A 40 -6.99 -6.56 -7.36
C ASN A 40 -6.75 -5.79 -8.66
N PHE A 41 -7.73 -5.83 -9.55
CA PHE A 41 -7.62 -5.12 -10.83
C PHE A 41 -7.38 -3.62 -10.64
N ALA A 42 -7.99 -3.03 -9.60
CA ALA A 42 -7.77 -1.63 -9.26
C ALA A 42 -6.29 -1.32 -8.95
N ASP A 43 -5.56 -2.28 -8.38
CA ASP A 43 -4.13 -2.12 -8.11
C ASP A 43 -3.33 -2.00 -9.40
N ILE A 44 -3.70 -2.78 -10.40
CA ILE A 44 -3.08 -2.74 -11.73
C ILE A 44 -3.36 -1.39 -12.39
N LEU A 45 -4.60 -0.93 -12.32
CA LEU A 45 -4.97 0.37 -12.87
C LEU A 45 -4.26 1.51 -12.15
N SER A 46 -4.11 1.40 -10.83
CA SER A 46 -3.39 2.40 -10.04
C SER A 46 -1.92 2.47 -10.44
N ARG A 47 -1.29 1.32 -10.65
CA ARG A 47 0.10 1.27 -11.13
C ARG A 47 0.24 1.95 -12.50
N MET A 48 -0.74 1.76 -13.36
CA MET A 48 -0.76 2.35 -14.70
C MET A 48 -1.14 3.83 -14.71
N GLY A 49 -1.63 4.35 -13.59
CA GLY A 49 -2.09 5.74 -13.51
C GLY A 49 -3.48 5.95 -14.05
N LEU A 50 -4.26 4.88 -14.23
CA LEU A 50 -5.59 4.93 -14.86
C LEU A 50 -6.74 4.83 -13.87
N TYR A 51 -6.47 4.49 -12.60
CA TYR A 51 -7.53 4.35 -11.62
C TYR A 51 -7.93 5.72 -11.09
N PRO A 52 -9.23 6.07 -11.11
CA PRO A 52 -9.69 7.37 -10.58
C PRO A 52 -9.31 7.52 -9.11
N GLY A 53 -8.69 8.64 -8.76
CA GLY A 53 -8.25 8.90 -7.41
C GLY A 53 -6.94 8.22 -7.02
N ALA A 54 -6.26 7.56 -7.95
CA ALA A 54 -4.97 6.96 -7.68
C ALA A 54 -3.95 8.03 -7.24
N PRO A 55 -3.12 7.74 -6.23
CA PRO A 55 -2.10 8.71 -5.80
C PRO A 55 -1.03 8.89 -6.88
N ASN A 56 -0.32 10.00 -6.79
CA ASN A 56 0.87 10.20 -7.61
C ASN A 56 2.03 9.38 -7.06
N PRO A 57 2.89 8.82 -7.93
CA PRO A 57 4.09 8.13 -7.46
C PRO A 57 5.04 9.07 -6.69
N PRO A 58 5.77 8.58 -5.70
CA PRO A 58 5.80 7.17 -5.27
C PRO A 58 4.66 6.82 -4.31
N PHE A 59 4.13 5.62 -4.44
CA PHE A 59 3.10 5.14 -3.51
C PHE A 59 3.11 3.61 -3.44
N THR A 60 2.53 3.07 -2.37
CA THR A 60 2.33 1.61 -2.22
C THR A 60 0.86 1.31 -2.46
N PRO A 61 0.52 0.60 -3.54
CA PRO A 61 -0.87 0.24 -3.82
C PRO A 61 -1.32 -0.92 -2.95
N GLY A 62 -2.62 -1.13 -2.90
CA GLY A 62 -3.21 -2.28 -2.24
C GLY A 62 -4.53 -1.92 -1.61
N MET A 63 -5.49 -2.84 -1.69
CA MET A 63 -6.84 -2.67 -1.15
C MET A 63 -7.24 -3.84 -0.26
N GLU A 64 -6.39 -4.86 -0.14
CA GLU A 64 -6.76 -6.10 0.52
C GLU A 64 -5.57 -6.67 1.27
N VAL A 65 -5.74 -6.86 2.56
CA VAL A 65 -4.72 -7.49 3.41
C VAL A 65 -5.38 -8.38 4.44
N SER A 66 -4.62 -9.37 4.92
CA SER A 66 -4.96 -10.12 6.11
C SER A 66 -3.77 -10.10 7.06
N GLY A 67 -4.05 -10.16 8.35
CA GLY A 67 -2.98 -10.12 9.35
C GLY A 67 -3.53 -9.95 10.74
N THR A 68 -2.68 -9.43 11.62
CA THR A 68 -3.05 -9.18 13.02
C THR A 68 -2.91 -7.71 13.33
N ILE A 69 -3.72 -7.24 14.27
CA ILE A 69 -3.62 -5.86 14.75
C ILE A 69 -2.27 -5.69 15.46
N HIS A 70 -1.47 -4.77 14.98
CA HIS A 70 -0.18 -4.43 15.58
C HIS A 70 -0.31 -3.26 16.53
N GLU A 71 -1.09 -2.26 16.17
CA GLU A 71 -1.26 -1.05 16.94
C GLU A 71 -2.62 -0.43 16.64
N LEU A 72 -3.28 0.10 17.69
CA LEU A 72 -4.51 0.86 17.53
C LEU A 72 -4.18 2.34 17.52
N GLY A 73 -4.91 3.09 16.69
CA GLY A 73 -4.85 4.54 16.73
C GLY A 73 -5.53 5.08 18.00
N PRO A 74 -5.35 6.38 18.29
CA PRO A 74 -6.03 7.01 19.42
C PRO A 74 -7.54 6.93 19.21
N ASP A 75 -8.24 6.49 20.26
CA ASP A 75 -9.70 6.27 20.29
C ASP A 75 -10.12 5.18 19.31
#